data_4f2fdd98c12d8bd0fce39cc3f75737e6
#
_entry.id   4f2fdd98c12d8bd0fce39cc3f75737e6
#
_cell.length_a   1.000
_cell.length_b   1.000
_cell.length_c   1.000
_cell.angle_alpha   90.00
_cell.angle_beta   90.00
_cell.angle_gamma   90.00
#
_symmetry.space_group_name_H-M   'P 1'
#
loop_
_entity.id
_entity.type
_entity.pdbx_description
1 polymer ?
#
loop_
_entity_poly.entity_id
_entity_poly.type
_entity_poly.pdbx_seq_one_letter_code
_entity_poly.pdbx_strand_id
1 'polypeptide(L)'
;MYGSIDRDKLNYPGQFTLGRVFALSYRSVIPTFPVFMDISDNVLEINIYEGLDKSVITGNIVINDSQNITTHLPLTGFERLDFKVFTPGCSRGYDFTRETGSPVYIYSITDRQGDTARNQKYILNFCSKELIRNEQTKVKRAYEGKSEGAIFNIVRQELDSKKPLFLEKTRSNHKYVIPKLRPLNAIQMIAEGARPANHNAPGMVFYEDANGFHLRSYENMLAINSQKARPAVANFIVKVAGAQTPKQSIIEKMQQVNSFAIKKQFDTLSSYQKGVMCNRMITHDMFTKTFDELDFNYNDEYGNFFHTEHDGDGNKQRTKSSVAPLLKYGNDKFSTEHPEAVIMFHSTTTKTHNNFEGPESEIDEPRRISYQTAFRSMVLELEIPGFTGLSVGDIIVFNHPNYEPANKSNPSDRDRFMSGRYLVSKVRHQFSTVDSTHSTMLECIKDSVMNKYPEEATDTFNGKEKDNSKDNIIQEQLDNAVIETASMRPPKFRRGR
;
A
#
# COMPACT_ATOMS: atom_id res chain seq x y z
N MET A 1 5.05 19.32 -4.17
CA MET A 1 5.86 20.10 -5.12
C MET A 1 6.26 19.18 -6.26
N TYR A 2 5.84 19.44 -7.49
CA TYR A 2 6.47 18.87 -8.70
C TYR A 2 7.89 19.45 -8.90
N GLY A 3 8.61 19.65 -7.80
CA GLY A 3 9.88 20.37 -7.79
C GLY A 3 11.05 19.69 -8.49
N SER A 4 10.81 18.51 -9.08
CA SER A 4 11.83 17.80 -9.86
C SER A 4 11.53 17.74 -11.37
N ILE A 5 10.41 18.34 -11.82
CA ILE A 5 10.11 18.40 -13.25
C ILE A 5 10.64 19.71 -13.82
N ASP A 6 11.51 19.60 -14.80
CA ASP A 6 11.91 20.75 -15.62
C ASP A 6 10.74 21.10 -16.55
N ARG A 7 10.08 22.22 -16.27
CA ARG A 7 8.79 22.64 -16.88
C ARG A 7 8.91 22.85 -18.39
N ASP A 8 10.09 23.23 -18.84
CA ASP A 8 10.34 23.59 -20.23
C ASP A 8 10.50 22.35 -21.15
N LYS A 9 10.51 21.14 -20.57
CA LYS A 9 10.71 19.89 -21.30
C LYS A 9 9.44 19.11 -21.58
N LEU A 10 8.28 19.53 -21.03
CA LEU A 10 7.00 18.86 -21.24
C LEU A 10 6.14 19.63 -22.24
N ASN A 11 5.62 18.92 -23.25
CA ASN A 11 4.70 19.47 -24.27
C ASN A 11 3.23 19.22 -23.92
N TYR A 12 2.92 18.10 -23.23
CA TYR A 12 1.55 17.73 -22.80
C TYR A 12 1.59 16.86 -21.53
N PRO A 13 0.46 16.79 -20.79
CA PRO A 13 0.34 15.94 -19.62
C PRO A 13 0.46 14.47 -19.99
N GLY A 14 1.18 13.68 -19.19
CA GLY A 14 1.41 12.27 -19.47
C GLY A 14 2.39 12.01 -20.62
N GLN A 15 3.22 12.98 -20.98
CA GLN A 15 4.30 12.75 -21.94
C GLN A 15 5.36 11.85 -21.32
N PHE A 16 5.84 10.89 -22.13
CA PHE A 16 6.95 10.03 -21.74
C PHE A 16 7.95 9.86 -22.89
N THR A 17 9.12 9.42 -22.55
CA THR A 17 10.15 9.01 -23.52
C THR A 17 10.47 7.55 -23.28
N LEU A 18 10.29 6.73 -24.29
CA LEU A 18 10.68 5.33 -24.32
C LEU A 18 11.97 5.21 -25.14
N GLY A 19 13.01 4.65 -24.53
CA GLY A 19 14.20 4.20 -25.24
C GLY A 19 13.90 2.96 -26.07
N ARG A 20 14.88 2.50 -26.83
CA ARG A 20 14.73 1.24 -27.56
C ARG A 20 14.48 0.08 -26.60
N VAL A 21 13.62 -0.83 -27.02
CA VAL A 21 13.29 -2.03 -26.27
C VAL A 21 13.96 -3.22 -26.94
N PHE A 22 14.87 -3.86 -26.22
CA PHE A 22 15.59 -4.99 -26.70
C PHE A 22 15.24 -6.26 -25.94
N ALA A 23 15.03 -7.34 -26.64
CA ALA A 23 14.94 -8.68 -26.07
C ALA A 23 16.23 -9.45 -26.38
N LEU A 24 16.83 -10.04 -25.36
CA LEU A 24 18.06 -10.79 -25.44
C LEU A 24 17.81 -12.22 -24.98
N SER A 25 18.05 -13.21 -25.85
CA SER A 25 18.06 -14.63 -25.50
C SER A 25 19.46 -15.19 -25.56
N TYR A 26 19.83 -15.97 -24.56
CA TYR A 26 21.08 -16.76 -24.54
C TYR A 26 20.94 -18.07 -25.34
N ARG A 27 19.72 -18.41 -25.76
CA ARG A 27 19.45 -19.56 -26.64
C ARG A 27 19.30 -19.04 -28.05
N SER A 28 20.17 -19.43 -28.92
CA SER A 28 20.15 -19.06 -30.32
C SER A 28 19.93 -20.29 -31.18
N VAL A 29 19.17 -20.12 -32.26
CA VAL A 29 19.09 -21.07 -33.36
C VAL A 29 20.49 -21.17 -34.04
N ILE A 30 21.29 -20.10 -33.93
CA ILE A 30 22.68 -20.05 -34.40
C ILE A 30 23.60 -20.25 -33.20
N PRO A 31 24.43 -21.33 -33.12
CA PRO A 31 25.10 -21.72 -31.88
C PRO A 31 26.13 -20.73 -31.30
N THR A 32 26.51 -19.69 -32.02
CA THR A 32 27.70 -18.88 -31.67
C THR A 32 27.41 -17.53 -30.97
N PHE A 33 26.17 -17.02 -30.95
CA PHE A 33 25.90 -15.72 -30.33
C PHE A 33 24.51 -15.66 -29.66
N PRO A 34 24.38 -14.93 -28.54
CA PRO A 34 23.09 -14.57 -28.02
C PRO A 34 22.33 -13.73 -29.06
N VAL A 35 21.07 -14.07 -29.30
CA VAL A 35 20.22 -13.30 -30.20
C VAL A 35 19.72 -12.08 -29.49
N PHE A 36 20.03 -10.95 -30.07
CA PHE A 36 19.63 -9.62 -29.61
C PHE A 36 18.67 -9.03 -30.65
N MET A 37 17.47 -8.73 -30.25
CA MET A 37 16.42 -8.28 -31.14
C MET A 37 15.81 -6.97 -30.63
N ASP A 38 15.74 -5.97 -31.52
CA ASP A 38 15.00 -4.75 -31.27
C ASP A 38 13.51 -5.01 -31.54
N ILE A 39 12.70 -4.87 -30.48
CA ILE A 39 11.25 -5.09 -30.54
C ILE A 39 10.47 -3.80 -30.35
N SER A 40 11.13 -2.64 -30.39
CA SER A 40 10.54 -1.32 -30.07
C SER A 40 9.29 -1.05 -30.87
N ASP A 41 9.31 -1.33 -32.18
CA ASP A 41 8.17 -1.06 -33.10
C ASP A 41 6.97 -1.99 -32.87
N ASN A 42 7.17 -3.08 -32.13
CA ASN A 42 6.13 -4.07 -31.86
C ASN A 42 5.44 -3.83 -30.49
N VAL A 43 5.97 -2.94 -29.67
CA VAL A 43 5.42 -2.63 -28.36
C VAL A 43 4.18 -1.75 -28.49
N LEU A 44 3.06 -2.21 -27.96
CA LEU A 44 1.82 -1.42 -27.87
C LEU A 44 1.66 -0.72 -26.52
N GLU A 45 2.00 -1.43 -25.44
CA GLU A 45 1.82 -0.95 -24.08
C GLU A 45 2.86 -1.57 -23.16
N ILE A 46 3.34 -0.79 -22.20
CA ILE A 46 4.20 -1.26 -21.11
C ILE A 46 3.53 -0.93 -19.78
N ASN A 47 3.39 -1.92 -18.92
CA ASN A 47 2.93 -1.73 -17.55
C ASN A 47 4.03 -2.10 -16.58
N ILE A 48 4.26 -1.23 -15.59
CA ILE A 48 5.21 -1.45 -14.50
C ILE A 48 4.44 -1.34 -13.17
N TYR A 49 4.61 -2.34 -12.32
CA TYR A 49 3.90 -2.44 -11.04
C TYR A 49 4.87 -2.38 -9.88
N GLU A 50 4.61 -1.45 -8.97
CA GLU A 50 5.26 -1.34 -7.66
C GLU A 50 4.21 -1.51 -6.54
N GLY A 51 4.62 -2.03 -5.37
CA GLY A 51 3.72 -2.15 -4.23
C GLY A 51 4.49 -2.32 -2.92
N LEU A 52 3.97 -1.75 -1.83
CA LEU A 52 4.51 -1.99 -0.50
C LEU A 52 4.33 -3.45 -0.04
N ASP A 53 3.36 -4.14 -0.63
CA ASP A 53 3.10 -5.56 -0.42
C ASP A 53 3.91 -6.48 -1.34
N LYS A 54 4.69 -5.89 -2.27
CA LYS A 54 5.52 -6.61 -3.23
C LYS A 54 6.99 -6.26 -3.03
N SER A 55 7.80 -7.28 -2.83
CA SER A 55 9.23 -7.08 -2.60
C SER A 55 10.03 -6.72 -3.85
N VAL A 56 9.46 -6.89 -5.05
CA VAL A 56 10.15 -6.67 -6.33
C VAL A 56 9.24 -6.06 -7.38
N ILE A 57 9.83 -5.33 -8.32
CA ILE A 57 9.13 -4.79 -9.49
C ILE A 57 8.73 -5.93 -10.41
N THR A 58 7.49 -5.86 -10.88
CA THR A 58 6.95 -6.72 -11.94
C THR A 58 6.31 -5.86 -13.02
N GLY A 59 6.13 -6.42 -14.20
CA GLY A 59 5.46 -5.70 -15.27
C GLY A 59 5.06 -6.59 -16.41
N ASN A 60 4.43 -5.99 -17.40
CA ASN A 60 4.14 -6.66 -18.66
C ASN A 60 4.27 -5.72 -19.86
N ILE A 61 4.51 -6.31 -21.02
CA ILE A 61 4.58 -5.61 -22.31
C ILE A 61 3.61 -6.29 -23.25
N VAL A 62 2.71 -5.50 -23.82
CA VAL A 62 1.79 -5.95 -24.87
C VAL A 62 2.49 -5.80 -26.22
N ILE A 63 2.65 -6.90 -26.92
CA ILE A 63 3.34 -6.96 -28.22
C ILE A 63 2.35 -7.21 -29.34
N ASN A 64 2.50 -6.46 -30.44
CA ASN A 64 1.88 -6.75 -31.71
C ASN A 64 2.98 -7.29 -32.67
N ASP A 65 3.06 -8.59 -32.78
CA ASP A 65 4.14 -9.27 -33.49
C ASP A 65 3.78 -9.51 -34.96
N SER A 66 4.32 -8.67 -35.82
CA SER A 66 4.27 -8.82 -37.27
C SER A 66 5.56 -9.43 -37.88
N GLN A 67 6.59 -9.57 -37.04
CA GLN A 67 7.92 -10.03 -37.47
C GLN A 67 8.21 -11.50 -37.09
N ASN A 68 7.23 -12.17 -36.46
CA ASN A 68 7.39 -13.53 -35.93
C ASN A 68 8.53 -13.67 -34.92
N ILE A 69 8.56 -12.73 -33.96
CA ILE A 69 9.58 -12.60 -32.92
C ILE A 69 9.77 -13.93 -32.18
N THR A 70 8.67 -14.58 -31.82
CA THR A 70 8.71 -15.84 -31.05
C THR A 70 9.39 -17.00 -31.77
N THR A 71 9.50 -16.96 -33.11
CA THR A 71 10.19 -17.95 -33.90
C THR A 71 11.68 -17.60 -34.07
N HIS A 72 11.99 -16.34 -34.29
CA HIS A 72 13.36 -15.86 -34.47
C HIS A 72 14.12 -15.78 -33.14
N LEU A 73 13.45 -15.36 -32.09
CA LEU A 73 13.95 -15.35 -30.72
C LEU A 73 13.15 -16.39 -29.92
N PRO A 74 13.70 -17.60 -29.68
CA PRO A 74 12.99 -18.63 -28.95
C PRO A 74 12.77 -18.17 -27.50
N LEU A 75 11.57 -17.64 -27.20
CA LEU A 75 11.18 -17.19 -25.89
C LEU A 75 10.80 -18.41 -25.04
N THR A 76 11.63 -18.71 -24.06
CA THR A 76 11.49 -19.89 -23.20
C THR A 76 11.34 -19.56 -21.71
N GLY A 77 11.36 -18.23 -21.38
CA GLY A 77 11.44 -17.73 -20.01
C GLY A 77 12.88 -17.70 -19.50
N PHE A 78 13.45 -16.59 -19.23
CA PHE A 78 14.80 -16.16 -18.87
C PHE A 78 15.42 -15.19 -19.89
N GLU A 79 14.69 -14.83 -20.90
CA GLU A 79 15.13 -13.79 -21.83
C GLU A 79 15.14 -12.47 -21.07
N ARG A 80 16.20 -11.73 -21.31
CA ARG A 80 16.40 -10.42 -20.70
C ARG A 80 15.72 -9.34 -21.53
N LEU A 81 15.09 -8.41 -20.87
CA LEU A 81 14.59 -7.18 -21.46
C LEU A 81 15.47 -5.99 -21.06
N ASP A 82 15.86 -5.21 -22.06
CA ASP A 82 16.60 -3.97 -21.90
C ASP A 82 15.77 -2.82 -22.45
N PHE A 83 15.33 -1.90 -21.59
CA PHE A 83 14.64 -0.68 -21.99
C PHE A 83 14.74 0.39 -20.92
N LYS A 84 14.47 1.62 -21.35
CA LYS A 84 14.42 2.78 -20.44
C LYS A 84 13.18 3.59 -20.75
N VAL A 85 12.46 3.99 -19.69
CA VAL A 85 11.26 4.84 -19.81
C VAL A 85 11.23 5.88 -18.70
N PHE A 86 10.97 7.13 -19.07
CA PHE A 86 10.93 8.24 -18.13
C PHE A 86 10.05 9.39 -18.63
N THR A 87 9.58 10.20 -17.71
CA THR A 87 8.92 11.48 -18.00
C THR A 87 9.99 12.55 -18.27
N PRO A 88 9.96 13.27 -19.41
CA PRO A 88 10.91 14.33 -19.70
C PRO A 88 10.99 15.37 -18.57
N GLY A 89 12.21 15.77 -18.21
CA GLY A 89 12.42 16.71 -17.10
C GLY A 89 12.31 16.13 -15.69
N CYS A 90 12.00 14.83 -15.56
CA CYS A 90 12.00 14.11 -14.28
C CYS A 90 13.38 13.49 -14.01
N SER A 91 13.86 13.60 -12.78
CA SER A 91 15.11 12.96 -12.37
C SER A 91 14.97 11.44 -12.11
N ARG A 92 13.75 10.96 -11.87
CA ARG A 92 13.44 9.56 -11.64
C ARG A 92 12.81 8.95 -12.90
N GLY A 93 13.19 7.75 -13.23
CA GLY A 93 12.64 6.96 -14.33
C GLY A 93 13.06 5.50 -14.20
N TYR A 94 12.49 4.64 -15.00
CA TYR A 94 12.82 3.21 -15.03
C TYR A 94 13.92 2.97 -16.05
N ASP A 95 15.05 2.50 -15.57
CA ASP A 95 16.20 2.15 -16.39
C ASP A 95 16.58 0.68 -16.14
N PHE A 96 16.10 -0.19 -17.03
CA PHE A 96 16.34 -1.63 -16.99
C PHE A 96 17.44 -2.04 -17.97
N THR A 97 18.30 -1.12 -18.34
CA THR A 97 19.41 -1.40 -19.26
C THR A 97 20.53 -2.19 -18.56
N ARG A 98 21.37 -2.77 -19.37
CA ARG A 98 22.54 -3.53 -18.89
C ARG A 98 23.49 -2.65 -18.06
N GLU A 99 23.58 -1.39 -18.41
CA GLU A 99 24.53 -0.44 -17.83
C GLU A 99 24.22 -0.14 -16.36
N THR A 100 22.95 -0.09 -16.00
CA THR A 100 22.53 0.19 -14.61
C THR A 100 22.62 -1.03 -13.68
N GLY A 101 22.80 -2.23 -14.24
CA GLY A 101 22.81 -3.46 -13.45
C GLY A 101 21.46 -3.88 -12.87
N SER A 102 20.36 -3.31 -13.37
CA SER A 102 18.99 -3.59 -12.93
C SER A 102 18.18 -4.34 -13.99
N PRO A 103 18.63 -5.49 -14.51
CA PRO A 103 17.98 -6.21 -15.57
C PRO A 103 16.63 -6.78 -15.13
N VAL A 104 15.67 -6.80 -16.07
CA VAL A 104 14.40 -7.52 -15.94
C VAL A 104 14.35 -8.67 -16.91
N TYR A 105 13.60 -9.70 -16.57
CA TYR A 105 13.55 -10.95 -17.31
C TYR A 105 12.11 -11.33 -17.61
N ILE A 106 11.88 -11.85 -18.81
CA ILE A 106 10.60 -12.46 -19.20
C ILE A 106 10.50 -13.79 -18.47
N TYR A 107 9.35 -14.02 -17.80
CA TYR A 107 9.08 -15.27 -17.11
C TYR A 107 7.85 -16.01 -17.67
N SER A 108 6.98 -15.33 -18.39
CA SER A 108 5.82 -15.95 -19.02
C SER A 108 5.30 -15.15 -20.22
N ILE A 109 4.64 -15.86 -21.13
CA ILE A 109 3.85 -15.29 -22.22
C ILE A 109 2.41 -15.69 -21.99
N THR A 110 1.51 -14.72 -22.06
CA THR A 110 0.07 -14.91 -21.88
C THR A 110 -0.74 -14.30 -23.02
N ASP A 111 -2.00 -14.67 -23.13
CA ASP A 111 -2.97 -14.08 -24.04
C ASP A 111 -2.52 -14.03 -25.51
N ARG A 112 -1.86 -15.10 -25.98
CA ARG A 112 -1.39 -15.19 -27.36
C ARG A 112 -2.56 -15.46 -28.31
N GLN A 113 -2.84 -14.51 -29.17
CA GLN A 113 -3.93 -14.56 -30.13
C GLN A 113 -3.45 -14.16 -31.52
N GLY A 114 -3.92 -14.85 -32.56
CA GLY A 114 -3.74 -14.40 -33.93
C GLY A 114 -4.75 -13.29 -34.26
N ASP A 115 -4.27 -12.15 -34.70
CA ASP A 115 -5.11 -10.99 -35.07
C ASP A 115 -5.46 -11.05 -36.57
N THR A 116 -4.48 -11.42 -37.41
CA THR A 116 -4.62 -11.62 -38.84
C THR A 116 -3.74 -12.79 -39.28
N ALA A 117 -3.76 -13.13 -40.59
CA ALA A 117 -2.93 -14.21 -41.12
C ALA A 117 -1.41 -14.03 -40.87
N ARG A 118 -0.95 -12.83 -40.53
CA ARG A 118 0.47 -12.51 -40.34
C ARG A 118 0.78 -11.76 -39.05
N ASN A 119 -0.23 -11.39 -38.27
CA ASN A 119 -0.08 -10.68 -37.00
C ASN A 119 -0.58 -11.50 -35.83
N GLN A 120 0.15 -11.49 -34.75
CA GLN A 120 -0.25 -12.06 -33.47
C GLN A 120 -0.03 -11.05 -32.35
N LYS A 121 -0.92 -11.06 -31.36
CA LYS A 121 -0.79 -10.27 -30.14
C LYS A 121 -0.54 -11.19 -28.96
N TYR A 122 0.33 -10.80 -28.07
CA TYR A 122 0.60 -11.50 -26.81
C TYR A 122 1.18 -10.56 -25.77
N ILE A 123 1.16 -11.03 -24.53
CA ILE A 123 1.67 -10.30 -23.38
C ILE A 123 2.93 -10.99 -22.87
N LEU A 124 4.03 -10.24 -22.82
CA LEU A 124 5.28 -10.66 -22.18
C LEU A 124 5.26 -10.19 -20.72
N ASN A 125 5.18 -11.11 -19.78
CA ASN A 125 5.28 -10.79 -18.37
C ASN A 125 6.74 -10.83 -17.93
N PHE A 126 7.19 -9.77 -17.27
CA PHE A 126 8.56 -9.64 -16.79
C PHE A 126 8.65 -9.34 -15.30
N CYS A 127 9.78 -9.61 -14.71
CA CYS A 127 10.10 -9.31 -13.33
C CYS A 127 11.58 -8.97 -13.15
N SER A 128 11.90 -8.38 -12.02
CA SER A 128 13.28 -8.19 -11.58
C SER A 128 14.00 -9.54 -11.44
N LYS A 129 15.31 -9.60 -11.75
CA LYS A 129 16.16 -10.79 -11.63
C LYS A 129 16.01 -11.47 -10.27
N GLU A 130 15.87 -10.69 -9.23
CA GLU A 130 15.80 -11.14 -7.85
C GLU A 130 14.60 -12.04 -7.57
N LEU A 131 13.48 -11.88 -8.29
CA LEU A 131 12.33 -12.76 -8.14
C LEU A 131 12.65 -14.18 -8.65
N ILE A 132 13.32 -14.28 -9.80
CA ILE A 132 13.74 -15.57 -10.35
C ILE A 132 14.74 -16.24 -9.39
N ARG A 133 15.69 -15.46 -8.87
CA ARG A 133 16.67 -15.96 -7.92
C ARG A 133 16.04 -16.43 -6.61
N ASN A 134 14.99 -15.74 -6.16
CA ASN A 134 14.20 -16.14 -4.99
C ASN A 134 13.59 -17.53 -5.12
N GLU A 135 13.12 -17.89 -6.32
CA GLU A 135 12.55 -19.21 -6.56
C GLU A 135 13.62 -20.33 -6.60
N GLN A 136 14.84 -19.97 -6.98
CA GLN A 136 15.97 -20.92 -7.13
C GLN A 136 16.70 -21.21 -5.82
N THR A 137 16.65 -20.31 -4.85
CA THR A 137 17.46 -20.35 -3.62
C THR A 137 16.60 -20.49 -2.37
N LYS A 138 17.20 -21.07 -1.31
CA LYS A 138 16.60 -21.13 0.02
C LYS A 138 17.66 -20.80 1.07
N VAL A 139 17.33 -19.85 1.94
CA VAL A 139 18.17 -19.43 3.06
C VAL A 139 18.03 -20.44 4.19
N LYS A 140 19.15 -21.03 4.60
CA LYS A 140 19.28 -21.89 5.78
C LYS A 140 20.49 -21.43 6.58
N ARG A 141 20.31 -20.37 7.35
CA ARG A 141 21.42 -19.75 8.09
C ARG A 141 20.90 -19.04 9.33
N ALA A 142 21.76 -18.95 10.34
CA ALA A 142 21.57 -18.06 11.48
C ALA A 142 22.24 -16.72 11.20
N TYR A 143 21.55 -15.66 11.58
CA TYR A 143 22.05 -14.27 11.54
C TYR A 143 22.04 -13.70 12.95
N GLU A 144 23.08 -12.97 13.29
CA GLU A 144 23.20 -12.25 14.56
C GLU A 144 23.49 -10.77 14.29
N GLY A 145 22.91 -9.88 15.05
CA GLY A 145 23.09 -8.44 14.95
C GLY A 145 21.82 -7.67 14.57
N LYS A 146 21.99 -6.56 13.90
CA LYS A 146 20.90 -5.70 13.46
C LYS A 146 20.11 -6.33 12.31
N SER A 147 18.78 -6.12 12.31
CA SER A 147 17.89 -6.66 11.27
C SER A 147 18.26 -6.18 9.87
N GLU A 148 18.62 -4.89 9.71
CA GLU A 148 19.08 -4.35 8.44
C GLU A 148 20.36 -5.02 7.93
N GLY A 149 21.26 -5.44 8.83
CA GLY A 149 22.47 -6.19 8.47
C GLY A 149 22.17 -7.60 7.96
N ALA A 150 21.23 -8.30 8.59
CA ALA A 150 20.77 -9.61 8.12
C ALA A 150 20.12 -9.51 6.74
N ILE A 151 19.24 -8.52 6.53
CA ILE A 151 18.58 -8.26 5.24
C ILE A 151 19.61 -7.90 4.17
N PHE A 152 20.58 -7.04 4.49
CA PHE A 152 21.68 -6.71 3.57
C PHE A 152 22.40 -7.97 3.08
N ASN A 153 22.76 -8.87 4.00
CA ASN A 153 23.45 -10.11 3.67
C ASN A 153 22.59 -11.01 2.77
N ILE A 154 21.29 -11.15 3.05
CA ILE A 154 20.39 -11.96 2.22
C ILE A 154 20.29 -11.38 0.81
N VAL A 155 20.10 -10.07 0.67
CA VAL A 155 19.99 -9.41 -0.65
C VAL A 155 21.27 -9.55 -1.45
N ARG A 156 22.44 -9.38 -0.81
CA ARG A 156 23.73 -9.44 -1.50
C ARG A 156 24.22 -10.86 -1.80
N GLN A 157 24.04 -11.80 -0.87
CA GLN A 157 24.59 -13.15 -0.98
C GLN A 157 23.61 -14.14 -1.61
N GLU A 158 22.33 -14.09 -1.22
CA GLU A 158 21.36 -15.10 -1.65
C GLU A 158 20.61 -14.66 -2.92
N LEU A 159 20.21 -13.39 -3.00
CA LEU A 159 19.57 -12.83 -4.20
C LEU A 159 20.58 -12.38 -5.26
N ASP A 160 21.87 -12.26 -4.93
CA ASP A 160 22.92 -11.77 -5.82
C ASP A 160 22.57 -10.44 -6.50
N SER A 161 21.94 -9.54 -5.73
CA SER A 161 21.52 -8.25 -6.24
C SER A 161 22.62 -7.20 -6.08
N LYS A 162 22.84 -6.42 -7.15
CA LYS A 162 23.76 -5.28 -7.16
C LYS A 162 23.03 -3.94 -7.06
N LYS A 163 21.68 -3.95 -7.06
CA LYS A 163 20.87 -2.74 -6.99
C LYS A 163 21.18 -1.91 -5.73
N PRO A 164 21.00 -0.59 -5.77
CA PRO A 164 21.06 0.24 -4.58
C PRO A 164 20.14 -0.29 -3.48
N LEU A 165 20.57 -0.17 -2.23
CA LEU A 165 19.86 -0.70 -1.08
C LEU A 165 19.79 0.37 0.01
N PHE A 166 18.59 0.83 0.31
CA PHE A 166 18.28 1.89 1.26
C PHE A 166 17.65 1.27 2.51
N LEU A 167 18.45 1.04 3.53
CA LEU A 167 18.02 0.38 4.75
C LEU A 167 17.87 1.38 5.89
N GLU A 168 16.68 1.46 6.46
CA GLU A 168 16.43 2.15 7.72
C GLU A 168 17.10 1.39 8.87
N LYS A 169 17.75 2.11 9.79
CA LYS A 169 18.44 1.52 10.93
C LYS A 169 17.43 0.93 11.92
N THR A 170 17.77 -0.23 12.48
CA THR A 170 16.94 -0.92 13.48
C THR A 170 17.51 -0.78 14.88
N ARG A 171 16.63 -0.88 15.89
CA ARG A 171 16.98 -0.57 17.30
C ARG A 171 17.77 -1.69 17.96
N SER A 172 17.27 -2.91 17.91
CA SER A 172 17.76 -4.03 18.72
C SER A 172 18.67 -4.97 17.94
N ASN A 173 19.52 -5.71 18.65
CA ASN A 173 20.26 -6.83 18.10
C ASN A 173 19.39 -8.09 18.21
N HIS A 174 19.36 -8.88 17.15
CA HIS A 174 18.55 -10.08 17.07
C HIS A 174 19.39 -11.29 16.69
N LYS A 175 18.90 -12.46 17.08
CA LYS A 175 19.41 -13.76 16.61
C LYS A 175 18.29 -14.44 15.82
N TYR A 176 18.43 -14.44 14.50
CA TYR A 176 17.47 -15.05 13.61
C TYR A 176 17.98 -16.41 13.14
N VAL A 177 17.15 -17.43 13.26
CA VAL A 177 17.37 -18.72 12.61
C VAL A 177 16.37 -18.85 11.48
N ILE A 178 16.87 -18.81 10.24
CA ILE A 178 16.00 -18.91 9.06
C ILE A 178 15.77 -20.38 8.72
N PRO A 179 14.52 -20.88 8.80
CA PRO A 179 14.21 -22.30 8.63
C PRO A 179 13.99 -22.66 7.16
N LYS A 180 15.04 -22.57 6.32
CA LYS A 180 15.01 -22.93 4.89
C LYS A 180 13.91 -22.21 4.10
N LEU A 181 13.73 -20.91 4.33
CA LEU A 181 12.78 -20.05 3.62
C LEU A 181 13.39 -19.56 2.29
N ARG A 182 12.51 -19.15 1.37
CA ARG A 182 12.93 -18.36 0.20
C ARG A 182 13.50 -17.01 0.68
N PRO A 183 14.50 -16.43 -0.02
CA PRO A 183 15.15 -15.20 0.43
C PRO A 183 14.19 -14.04 0.72
N LEU A 184 13.21 -13.75 -0.15
CA LEU A 184 12.23 -12.66 0.06
C LEU A 184 11.31 -12.95 1.26
N ASN A 185 10.91 -14.21 1.48
CA ASN A 185 10.12 -14.57 2.65
C ASN A 185 10.94 -14.46 3.94
N ALA A 186 12.25 -14.79 3.89
CA ALA A 186 13.14 -14.58 5.02
C ALA A 186 13.32 -13.09 5.34
N ILE A 187 13.45 -12.24 4.32
CA ILE A 187 13.50 -10.78 4.48
C ILE A 187 12.21 -10.26 5.11
N GLN A 188 11.05 -10.73 4.62
CA GLN A 188 9.75 -10.33 5.17
C GLN A 188 9.63 -10.73 6.66
N MET A 189 9.98 -11.96 7.01
CA MET A 189 9.98 -12.44 8.40
C MET A 189 10.86 -11.55 9.32
N ILE A 190 12.05 -11.17 8.84
CA ILE A 190 12.94 -10.29 9.59
C ILE A 190 12.36 -8.87 9.68
N ALA A 191 11.81 -8.34 8.59
CA ALA A 191 11.26 -7.00 8.53
C ALA A 191 10.02 -6.82 9.41
N GLU A 192 9.15 -7.83 9.48
CA GLU A 192 7.98 -7.83 10.36
C GLU A 192 8.35 -7.75 11.85
N GLY A 193 9.41 -8.44 12.26
CA GLY A 193 9.92 -8.40 13.64
C GLY A 193 10.88 -7.24 13.92
N ALA A 194 11.20 -6.41 12.93
CA ALA A 194 12.17 -5.33 13.11
C ALA A 194 11.52 -4.08 13.70
N ARG A 195 12.24 -3.42 14.61
CA ARG A 195 11.85 -2.15 15.22
C ARG A 195 12.78 -1.04 14.73
N PRO A 196 12.26 0.04 14.12
CA PRO A 196 13.09 1.14 13.65
C PRO A 196 13.77 1.87 14.80
N ALA A 197 14.98 2.39 14.57
CA ALA A 197 15.76 3.05 15.61
C ALA A 197 15.18 4.41 16.02
N ASN A 198 14.62 5.15 15.05
CA ASN A 198 14.19 6.54 15.24
C ASN A 198 12.67 6.71 15.33
N HIS A 199 11.92 5.61 15.23
CA HIS A 199 10.46 5.61 15.22
C HIS A 199 9.92 4.62 16.24
N ASN A 200 8.64 4.73 16.59
CA ASN A 200 8.02 3.94 17.64
C ASN A 200 7.20 2.76 17.10
N ALA A 201 6.64 2.90 15.90
CA ALA A 201 5.83 1.84 15.32
C ALA A 201 6.70 0.66 14.87
N PRO A 202 6.47 -0.54 15.39
CA PRO A 202 7.20 -1.73 14.99
C PRO A 202 6.74 -2.23 13.62
N GLY A 203 7.59 -3.06 13.01
CA GLY A 203 7.35 -3.63 11.70
C GLY A 203 7.79 -2.70 10.56
N MET A 204 8.50 -3.30 9.62
CA MET A 204 9.04 -2.62 8.46
C MET A 204 8.56 -3.33 7.19
N VAL A 205 8.59 -2.63 6.07
CA VAL A 205 8.28 -3.17 4.75
C VAL A 205 9.51 -3.15 3.88
N PHE A 206 9.68 -4.21 3.10
CA PHE A 206 10.75 -4.34 2.11
C PHE A 206 10.14 -4.35 0.72
N TYR A 207 10.54 -3.40 -0.10
CA TYR A 207 10.00 -3.21 -1.45
C TYR A 207 11.06 -2.68 -2.41
N GLU A 208 10.77 -2.76 -3.70
CA GLU A 208 11.60 -2.23 -4.79
C GLU A 208 10.86 -1.09 -5.49
N ASP A 209 11.60 -0.01 -5.76
CA ASP A 209 11.19 1.09 -6.63
C ASP A 209 12.20 1.32 -7.77
N ALA A 210 11.97 2.33 -8.59
CA ALA A 210 12.86 2.70 -9.68
C ALA A 210 14.32 2.98 -9.24
N ASN A 211 14.56 3.31 -7.96
CA ASN A 211 15.91 3.61 -7.44
C ASN A 211 16.60 2.38 -6.86
N GLY A 212 15.88 1.33 -6.51
CA GLY A 212 16.41 0.11 -5.90
C GLY A 212 15.54 -0.45 -4.78
N PHE A 213 16.16 -1.16 -3.86
CA PHE A 213 15.47 -1.77 -2.74
C PHE A 213 15.42 -0.88 -1.51
N HIS A 214 14.31 -0.90 -0.82
CA HIS A 214 14.05 -0.13 0.39
C HIS A 214 13.62 -1.05 1.53
N LEU A 215 14.15 -0.81 2.72
CA LEU A 215 13.60 -1.29 3.99
C LEU A 215 13.20 -0.07 4.79
N ARG A 216 11.90 0.14 5.01
CA ARG A 216 11.37 1.32 5.70
C ARG A 216 10.20 0.98 6.58
N SER A 217 10.06 1.68 7.69
CA SER A 217 8.84 1.70 8.50
C SER A 217 7.80 2.64 7.89
N TYR A 218 6.52 2.42 8.20
CA TYR A 218 5.46 3.35 7.78
C TYR A 218 5.72 4.76 8.31
N GLU A 219 6.16 4.90 9.56
CA GLU A 219 6.51 6.22 10.13
C GLU A 219 7.63 6.92 9.37
N ASN A 220 8.65 6.20 8.89
CA ASN A 220 9.71 6.77 8.07
C ASN A 220 9.21 7.29 6.72
N MET A 221 8.18 6.67 6.16
CA MET A 221 7.55 7.17 4.93
C MET A 221 6.76 8.45 5.18
N LEU A 222 6.10 8.58 6.34
CA LEU A 222 5.28 9.73 6.71
C LEU A 222 6.09 10.92 7.22
N ALA A 223 7.21 10.65 7.89
CA ALA A 223 7.99 11.65 8.62
C ALA A 223 9.44 11.76 8.15
N ILE A 224 10.02 12.95 8.29
CA ILE A 224 11.45 13.18 8.10
C ILE A 224 12.21 12.75 9.36
N ASN A 225 11.60 13.00 10.52
CA ASN A 225 12.11 12.63 11.84
C ASN A 225 10.92 12.40 12.79
N SER A 226 11.18 12.07 14.06
CA SER A 226 10.15 11.77 15.05
C SER A 226 9.16 12.90 15.35
N GLN A 227 9.36 14.10 14.82
CA GLN A 227 8.51 15.27 15.09
C GLN A 227 7.91 15.90 13.84
N LYS A 228 8.56 15.80 12.68
CA LYS A 228 8.19 16.55 11.48
C LYS A 228 7.75 15.65 10.33
N ALA A 229 6.58 15.94 9.79
CA ALA A 229 6.02 15.24 8.64
C ALA A 229 6.86 15.45 7.36
N ARG A 230 6.89 14.41 6.53
CA ARG A 230 7.48 14.48 5.19
C ARG A 230 6.56 15.30 4.27
N PRO A 231 7.09 16.23 3.45
CA PRO A 231 6.27 16.97 2.50
C PRO A 231 5.65 16.03 1.46
N ALA A 232 4.45 16.38 1.01
CA ALA A 232 3.82 15.65 -0.10
C ALA A 232 4.57 15.90 -1.41
N VAL A 233 4.71 14.85 -2.21
CA VAL A 233 5.36 14.90 -3.54
C VAL A 233 4.45 15.61 -4.54
N ALA A 234 3.15 15.35 -4.47
CA ALA A 234 2.17 15.88 -5.40
C ALA A 234 0.86 16.27 -4.70
N ASN A 235 0.13 17.18 -5.34
CA ASN A 235 -1.21 17.60 -4.90
C ASN A 235 -2.18 17.37 -6.07
N PHE A 236 -3.21 16.56 -5.85
CA PHE A 236 -4.19 16.19 -6.85
C PHE A 236 -5.56 16.77 -6.53
N ILE A 237 -6.23 17.25 -7.57
CA ILE A 237 -7.53 17.92 -7.49
C ILE A 237 -8.49 17.23 -8.45
N VAL A 238 -9.69 16.93 -7.99
CA VAL A 238 -10.77 16.44 -8.85
C VAL A 238 -11.37 17.62 -9.61
N LYS A 239 -11.46 17.47 -10.92
CA LYS A 239 -12.12 18.47 -11.76
C LYS A 239 -13.63 18.40 -11.59
N VAL A 240 -14.25 19.48 -11.15
CA VAL A 240 -15.70 19.59 -11.12
C VAL A 240 -16.22 19.79 -12.55
N ALA A 241 -17.15 18.95 -12.95
CA ALA A 241 -17.78 19.06 -14.28
C ALA A 241 -18.53 20.39 -14.41
N GLY A 242 -18.38 21.09 -15.55
CA GLY A 242 -19.06 22.35 -15.82
C GLY A 242 -18.32 23.63 -15.42
N ALA A 243 -17.21 23.55 -14.70
CA ALA A 243 -16.39 24.72 -14.45
C ALA A 243 -15.68 25.15 -15.75
N GLN A 244 -15.93 26.39 -16.21
CA GLN A 244 -15.13 26.99 -17.26
C GLN A 244 -13.73 27.22 -16.71
N THR A 245 -12.79 26.38 -17.14
CA THR A 245 -11.41 26.50 -16.70
C THR A 245 -10.67 27.48 -17.61
N PRO A 246 -10.05 28.53 -17.06
CA PRO A 246 -9.14 29.39 -17.81
C PRO A 246 -8.00 28.53 -18.38
N LYS A 247 -7.23 29.10 -19.33
CA LYS A 247 -6.09 28.43 -19.97
C LYS A 247 -5.16 27.86 -18.87
N GLN A 248 -5.22 26.54 -18.67
CA GLN A 248 -4.43 25.86 -17.62
C GLN A 248 -3.04 25.54 -18.13
N SER A 249 -2.06 25.68 -17.26
CA SER A 249 -0.70 25.23 -17.51
C SER A 249 -0.61 23.70 -17.57
N ILE A 250 0.43 23.15 -18.18
CA ILE A 250 0.64 21.69 -18.26
C ILE A 250 0.68 21.08 -16.85
N ILE A 251 1.31 21.77 -15.90
CA ILE A 251 1.41 21.31 -14.51
C ILE A 251 0.06 21.25 -13.82
N GLU A 252 -0.79 22.26 -13.99
CA GLU A 252 -2.14 22.24 -13.45
C GLU A 252 -2.96 21.08 -14.04
N LYS A 253 -2.76 20.78 -15.32
CA LYS A 253 -3.40 19.60 -15.95
C LYS A 253 -2.84 18.28 -15.39
N MET A 254 -1.56 18.20 -15.07
CA MET A 254 -0.96 17.03 -14.41
C MET A 254 -1.45 16.83 -12.96
N GLN A 255 -1.92 17.88 -12.32
CA GLN A 255 -2.53 17.81 -10.98
C GLN A 255 -4.00 17.39 -11.01
N GLN A 256 -4.62 17.34 -12.18
CA GLN A 256 -6.01 16.90 -12.31
C GLN A 256 -6.10 15.38 -12.30
N VAL A 257 -7.05 14.87 -11.53
CA VAL A 257 -7.37 13.45 -11.48
C VAL A 257 -8.26 13.11 -12.68
N ASN A 258 -7.89 12.08 -13.45
CA ASN A 258 -8.69 11.56 -14.56
C ASN A 258 -9.92 10.83 -14.02
N SER A 259 -9.69 9.91 -13.08
CA SER A 259 -10.73 9.17 -12.39
C SER A 259 -10.31 8.83 -10.96
N PHE A 260 -11.27 8.65 -10.06
CA PHE A 260 -11.02 8.19 -8.70
C PHE A 260 -12.12 7.24 -8.23
N ALA A 261 -11.76 6.35 -7.32
CA ALA A 261 -12.70 5.47 -6.64
C ALA A 261 -12.31 5.30 -5.17
N ILE A 262 -13.24 5.53 -4.28
CA ILE A 262 -13.06 5.23 -2.86
C ILE A 262 -13.45 3.76 -2.66
N LYS A 263 -12.45 2.87 -2.56
CA LYS A 263 -12.68 1.43 -2.43
C LYS A 263 -13.12 1.04 -1.02
N LYS A 264 -12.61 1.75 -0.04
CA LYS A 264 -12.92 1.53 1.37
C LYS A 264 -12.83 2.85 2.10
N GLN A 265 -13.83 3.16 2.92
CA GLN A 265 -13.84 4.36 3.75
C GLN A 265 -13.67 4.01 5.22
N PHE A 266 -14.36 2.99 5.70
CA PHE A 266 -14.22 2.39 7.02
C PHE A 266 -14.76 0.96 6.98
N ASP A 267 -14.38 0.16 7.96
CA ASP A 267 -14.84 -1.22 8.09
C ASP A 267 -14.69 -1.63 9.55
N THR A 268 -15.73 -1.36 10.32
CA THR A 268 -15.74 -1.57 11.76
C THR A 268 -15.63 -3.07 12.10
N LEU A 269 -16.34 -3.93 11.37
CA LEU A 269 -16.31 -5.38 11.62
C LEU A 269 -14.93 -5.97 11.37
N SER A 270 -14.33 -5.64 10.23
CA SER A 270 -12.95 -6.07 9.91
C SER A 270 -11.93 -5.51 10.92
N SER A 271 -12.15 -4.30 11.43
CA SER A 271 -11.27 -3.70 12.42
C SER A 271 -11.32 -4.44 13.75
N TYR A 272 -12.51 -4.88 14.20
CA TYR A 272 -12.62 -5.75 15.37
C TYR A 272 -11.99 -7.12 15.13
N GLN A 273 -12.34 -7.79 14.01
CA GLN A 273 -11.82 -9.12 13.69
C GLN A 273 -10.30 -9.19 13.58
N LYS A 274 -9.67 -8.08 13.19
CA LYS A 274 -8.20 -7.96 13.08
C LYS A 274 -7.53 -7.37 14.31
N GLY A 275 -8.29 -7.04 15.34
CA GLY A 275 -7.76 -6.48 16.58
C GLY A 275 -7.14 -5.09 16.43
N VAL A 276 -7.67 -4.25 15.51
CA VAL A 276 -7.12 -2.90 15.27
C VAL A 276 -7.29 -2.01 16.49
N MET A 277 -8.49 -2.01 17.08
CA MET A 277 -8.81 -1.12 18.20
C MET A 277 -8.26 -1.59 19.52
N CYS A 278 -8.34 -2.88 19.75
CA CYS A 278 -7.83 -3.55 20.94
C CYS A 278 -7.58 -5.03 20.62
N ASN A 279 -6.66 -5.61 21.35
CA ASN A 279 -6.36 -7.03 21.29
C ASN A 279 -5.69 -7.48 22.58
N ARG A 280 -5.67 -8.78 22.82
CA ARG A 280 -5.00 -9.39 23.96
C ARG A 280 -3.88 -10.29 23.46
N MET A 281 -2.67 -10.07 23.98
CA MET A 281 -1.53 -10.93 23.78
C MET A 281 -1.34 -11.82 25.00
N ILE A 282 -1.35 -13.12 24.79
CA ILE A 282 -1.01 -14.11 25.82
C ILE A 282 0.35 -14.68 25.47
N THR A 283 1.31 -14.50 26.37
CA THR A 283 2.67 -15.03 26.20
C THR A 283 2.87 -16.22 27.13
N HIS A 284 3.52 -17.25 26.62
CA HIS A 284 3.80 -18.48 27.34
C HIS A 284 5.31 -18.70 27.42
N ASP A 285 5.81 -18.82 28.66
CA ASP A 285 7.19 -19.22 28.95
C ASP A 285 7.24 -20.73 29.18
N MET A 286 7.81 -21.46 28.22
CA MET A 286 7.91 -22.92 28.29
C MET A 286 8.84 -23.42 29.39
N PHE A 287 9.78 -22.60 29.89
CA PHE A 287 10.74 -22.98 30.92
C PHE A 287 10.16 -22.81 32.33
N THR A 288 9.56 -21.65 32.58
CA THR A 288 8.95 -21.35 33.87
C THR A 288 7.53 -21.88 34.01
N LYS A 289 6.90 -22.27 32.85
CA LYS A 289 5.49 -22.71 32.78
C LYS A 289 4.49 -21.66 33.26
N THR A 290 4.84 -20.40 33.05
CA THR A 290 3.98 -19.26 33.33
C THR A 290 3.46 -18.67 32.04
N PHE A 291 2.36 -17.95 32.14
CA PHE A 291 1.86 -17.12 31.03
C PHE A 291 1.50 -15.75 31.60
N ASP A 292 1.68 -14.75 30.73
CA ASP A 292 1.34 -13.37 31.03
C ASP A 292 0.32 -12.88 30.01
N GLU A 293 -0.63 -12.07 30.42
CA GLU A 293 -1.64 -11.44 29.57
C GLU A 293 -1.36 -9.95 29.44
N LEU A 294 -1.38 -9.44 28.22
CA LEU A 294 -1.15 -8.05 27.87
C LEU A 294 -2.30 -7.54 27.02
N ASP A 295 -3.06 -6.60 27.54
CA ASP A 295 -4.13 -5.94 26.79
C ASP A 295 -3.57 -4.71 26.09
N PHE A 296 -3.81 -4.63 24.78
CA PHE A 296 -3.43 -3.51 23.95
C PHE A 296 -4.66 -2.66 23.62
N ASN A 297 -4.50 -1.35 23.79
CA ASN A 297 -5.51 -0.34 23.45
C ASN A 297 -4.90 0.67 22.46
N TYR A 298 -5.41 0.67 21.22
CA TYR A 298 -4.92 1.57 20.17
C TYR A 298 -5.11 3.05 20.51
N ASN A 299 -6.17 3.39 21.23
CA ASN A 299 -6.46 4.76 21.60
C ASN A 299 -5.40 5.35 22.55
N ASP A 300 -4.86 4.55 23.47
CA ASP A 300 -3.83 4.97 24.41
C ASP A 300 -2.47 5.14 23.73
N GLU A 301 -2.20 4.30 22.73
CA GLU A 301 -0.95 4.32 21.96
C GLU A 301 -0.99 5.26 20.74
N TYR A 302 -2.16 5.77 20.34
CA TYR A 302 -2.34 6.58 19.12
C TYR A 302 -1.35 7.76 19.06
N GLY A 303 -1.20 8.50 20.14
CA GLY A 303 -0.29 9.65 20.20
C GLY A 303 1.20 9.29 20.12
N ASN A 304 1.57 8.01 20.24
CA ASN A 304 2.94 7.54 20.15
C ASN A 304 3.39 7.32 18.70
N PHE A 305 2.46 7.18 17.76
CA PHE A 305 2.73 6.92 16.36
C PHE A 305 2.61 8.18 15.51
N PHE A 306 3.25 8.16 14.34
CA PHE A 306 3.07 9.16 13.31
C PHE A 306 1.95 8.73 12.36
N HIS A 307 1.03 9.62 12.04
CA HIS A 307 -0.14 9.37 11.19
C HIS A 307 -0.03 10.08 9.84
N THR A 308 -0.90 9.75 8.88
CA THR A 308 -0.92 10.39 7.55
C THR A 308 -1.16 11.88 7.64
N GLU A 309 -2.08 12.31 8.51
CA GLU A 309 -2.30 13.73 8.79
C GLU A 309 -1.37 14.23 9.90
N HIS A 310 -1.12 15.53 9.91
CA HIS A 310 -0.29 16.22 10.88
C HIS A 310 -0.96 17.53 11.32
N ASP A 311 -0.45 18.17 12.34
CA ASP A 311 -0.86 19.51 12.74
C ASP A 311 -0.60 20.52 11.62
N GLY A 312 -1.30 21.65 11.64
CA GLY A 312 -1.16 22.68 10.61
C GLY A 312 0.28 23.13 10.34
N ASP A 313 1.16 23.03 11.34
CA ASP A 313 2.58 23.35 11.25
C ASP A 313 3.45 22.19 10.75
N GLY A 314 2.86 21.05 10.38
CA GLY A 314 3.58 19.86 9.92
C GLY A 314 4.19 19.03 11.03
N ASN A 315 3.80 19.24 12.29
CA ASN A 315 4.25 18.47 13.43
C ASN A 315 3.41 17.21 13.64
N LYS A 316 3.94 16.30 14.46
CA LYS A 316 3.23 15.08 14.86
C LYS A 316 1.86 15.44 15.44
N GLN A 317 0.80 14.83 14.91
CA GLN A 317 -0.56 15.05 15.36
C GLN A 317 -0.71 14.55 16.81
N ARG A 318 -1.18 15.42 17.69
CA ARG A 318 -1.44 15.08 19.10
C ARG A 318 -2.90 14.74 19.36
N THR A 319 -3.79 15.19 18.48
CA THR A 319 -5.23 14.96 18.60
C THR A 319 -5.63 13.66 17.89
N LYS A 320 -6.52 12.91 18.49
CA LYS A 320 -7.02 11.64 17.95
C LYS A 320 -8.00 11.92 16.81
N SER A 321 -7.53 11.87 15.57
CA SER A 321 -8.31 12.03 14.34
C SER A 321 -8.26 10.77 13.49
N SER A 322 -8.41 9.59 14.14
CA SER A 322 -8.42 8.31 13.45
C SER A 322 -9.58 8.21 12.46
N VAL A 323 -9.36 7.56 11.31
CA VAL A 323 -10.43 7.18 10.37
C VAL A 323 -11.44 6.24 11.04
N ALA A 324 -10.98 5.42 11.99
CA ALA A 324 -11.84 4.60 12.84
C ALA A 324 -11.97 5.28 14.21
N PRO A 325 -12.95 6.15 14.41
CA PRO A 325 -13.15 6.84 15.68
C PRO A 325 -13.54 5.86 16.78
N LEU A 326 -13.33 6.29 18.03
CA LEU A 326 -13.86 5.59 19.18
C LEU A 326 -15.39 5.51 19.06
N LEU A 327 -15.90 4.31 18.93
CA LEU A 327 -17.34 4.07 18.90
C LEU A 327 -17.80 3.57 20.26
N LYS A 328 -18.92 4.12 20.70
CA LYS A 328 -19.63 3.68 21.89
C LYS A 328 -21.07 3.40 21.52
N TYR A 329 -21.59 2.28 21.92
CA TYR A 329 -22.95 1.90 21.65
C TYR A 329 -23.79 2.14 22.91
N GLY A 330 -24.49 3.26 22.96
CA GLY A 330 -25.30 3.61 24.13
C GLY A 330 -24.47 3.72 25.41
N ASN A 331 -24.83 2.92 26.43
CA ASN A 331 -24.10 2.83 27.71
C ASN A 331 -23.00 1.75 27.73
N ASP A 332 -22.75 1.09 26.58
CA ASP A 332 -21.74 0.06 26.47
C ASP A 332 -20.32 0.61 26.52
N LYS A 333 -19.37 -0.29 26.59
CA LYS A 333 -17.95 0.03 26.55
C LYS A 333 -17.53 0.59 25.19
N PHE A 334 -16.49 1.42 25.19
CA PHE A 334 -15.88 1.86 23.94
C PHE A 334 -15.32 0.68 23.11
N SER A 335 -15.19 0.87 21.82
CA SER A 335 -14.63 -0.14 20.90
C SER A 335 -13.23 -0.62 21.28
N THR A 336 -12.49 0.17 22.06
CA THR A 336 -11.15 -0.16 22.56
C THR A 336 -11.17 -0.91 23.89
N GLU A 337 -12.33 -1.19 24.46
CA GLU A 337 -12.47 -1.85 25.77
C GLU A 337 -12.88 -3.32 25.67
N HIS A 338 -12.67 -3.92 24.49
CA HIS A 338 -12.98 -5.34 24.21
C HIS A 338 -11.73 -6.11 23.79
N PRO A 339 -10.69 -6.24 24.64
CA PRO A 339 -9.42 -6.88 24.23
C PRO A 339 -9.58 -8.35 23.86
N GLU A 340 -10.62 -9.02 24.37
CA GLU A 340 -10.91 -10.41 24.05
C GLU A 340 -11.45 -10.64 22.63
N ALA A 341 -11.72 -9.55 21.87
CA ALA A 341 -12.17 -9.68 20.47
C ALA A 341 -11.11 -10.39 19.60
N VAL A 342 -9.83 -10.19 19.89
CA VAL A 342 -8.72 -10.91 19.24
C VAL A 342 -7.70 -11.30 20.28
N ILE A 343 -7.49 -12.60 20.45
CA ILE A 343 -6.50 -13.17 21.36
C ILE A 343 -5.35 -13.73 20.53
N MET A 344 -4.14 -13.26 20.80
CA MET A 344 -2.90 -13.74 20.18
C MET A 344 -2.10 -14.54 21.17
N PHE A 345 -1.48 -15.63 20.73
CA PHE A 345 -0.60 -16.45 21.54
C PHE A 345 0.81 -16.40 21.00
N HIS A 346 1.78 -16.13 21.86
CA HIS A 346 3.18 -16.11 21.50
C HIS A 346 4.03 -16.78 22.58
N SER A 347 5.11 -17.45 22.18
CA SER A 347 6.12 -17.92 23.14
C SER A 347 6.96 -16.74 23.60
N THR A 348 7.24 -16.62 24.89
CA THR A 348 8.12 -15.58 25.42
C THR A 348 9.51 -15.68 24.82
N THR A 349 9.93 -14.67 24.08
CA THR A 349 11.21 -14.68 23.36
C THR A 349 12.37 -14.13 24.19
N THR A 350 12.09 -13.19 25.06
CA THR A 350 13.10 -12.46 25.88
C THR A 350 13.84 -13.35 26.87
N LYS A 351 13.20 -14.40 27.37
CA LYS A 351 13.78 -15.30 28.39
C LYS A 351 14.43 -16.56 27.82
N THR A 352 14.31 -16.80 26.50
CA THR A 352 14.77 -18.04 25.88
C THR A 352 16.29 -18.12 25.70
N HIS A 353 16.99 -16.99 25.71
CA HIS A 353 18.43 -16.91 25.52
C HIS A 353 19.06 -15.99 26.56
N ASN A 354 19.89 -16.52 27.42
CA ASN A 354 20.65 -15.75 28.40
C ASN A 354 21.44 -14.61 27.73
N ASN A 355 21.33 -13.39 28.25
CA ASN A 355 22.03 -12.18 27.79
C ASN A 355 21.70 -11.73 26.37
N PHE A 356 20.54 -12.04 25.86
CA PHE A 356 20.08 -11.60 24.55
C PHE A 356 18.95 -10.60 24.69
N GLU A 357 19.15 -9.37 24.16
CA GLU A 357 18.09 -8.41 23.94
C GLU A 357 17.28 -8.88 22.71
N GLY A 358 16.34 -9.77 22.94
CA GLY A 358 15.44 -10.24 21.90
C GLY A 358 14.44 -9.17 21.48
N PRO A 359 13.68 -9.42 20.39
CA PRO A 359 12.54 -8.58 20.06
C PRO A 359 11.54 -8.63 21.22
N GLU A 360 11.02 -7.48 21.59
CA GLU A 360 9.87 -7.38 22.49
C GLU A 360 8.59 -7.75 21.72
N SER A 361 8.54 -8.97 21.17
CA SER A 361 7.47 -9.42 20.27
C SER A 361 6.11 -9.34 20.95
N GLU A 362 6.07 -9.53 22.24
CA GLU A 362 4.84 -9.48 23.06
C GLU A 362 4.20 -8.08 23.02
N ILE A 363 5.03 -7.03 22.94
CA ILE A 363 4.59 -5.63 22.89
C ILE A 363 4.49 -5.15 21.45
N ASP A 364 5.42 -5.57 20.60
CA ASP A 364 5.55 -5.04 19.24
C ASP A 364 4.53 -5.65 18.28
N GLU A 365 4.14 -6.90 18.43
CA GLU A 365 3.20 -7.53 17.50
C GLU A 365 1.78 -6.96 17.58
N PRO A 366 1.17 -6.75 18.75
CA PRO A 366 -0.09 -6.03 18.90
C PRO A 366 -0.06 -4.64 18.28
N ARG A 367 0.99 -3.87 18.56
CA ARG A 367 1.20 -2.52 18.01
C ARG A 367 1.30 -2.52 16.49
N ARG A 368 2.09 -3.45 15.94
CA ARG A 368 2.29 -3.60 14.50
C ARG A 368 0.98 -3.91 13.79
N ILE A 369 0.24 -4.90 14.27
CA ILE A 369 -1.04 -5.31 13.67
C ILE A 369 -2.02 -4.15 13.67
N SER A 370 -2.20 -3.47 14.80
CA SER A 370 -3.11 -2.33 14.92
C SER A 370 -2.69 -1.19 13.99
N TYR A 371 -1.44 -0.76 14.06
CA TYR A 371 -0.95 0.38 13.29
C TYR A 371 -0.98 0.13 11.78
N GLN A 372 -0.44 -0.99 11.31
CA GLN A 372 -0.40 -1.29 9.88
C GLN A 372 -1.79 -1.56 9.29
N THR A 373 -2.69 -2.16 10.07
CA THR A 373 -4.06 -2.41 9.61
C THR A 373 -4.87 -1.11 9.59
N ALA A 374 -4.63 -0.19 10.53
CA ALA A 374 -5.28 1.12 10.56
C ALA A 374 -5.06 1.91 9.26
N PHE A 375 -3.88 1.82 8.62
CA PHE A 375 -3.62 2.45 7.33
C PHE A 375 -4.56 1.98 6.21
N ARG A 376 -5.06 0.77 6.28
CA ARG A 376 -6.01 0.21 5.31
C ARG A 376 -7.47 0.49 5.67
N SER A 377 -7.73 1.37 6.62
CA SER A 377 -9.09 1.78 6.98
C SER A 377 -9.72 2.62 5.89
N MET A 378 -8.93 3.45 5.19
CA MET A 378 -9.37 4.17 4.01
C MET A 378 -8.46 3.85 2.82
N VAL A 379 -9.08 3.43 1.71
CA VAL A 379 -8.38 3.07 0.48
C VAL A 379 -8.98 3.84 -0.68
N LEU A 380 -8.15 4.60 -1.36
CA LEU A 380 -8.48 5.45 -2.50
C LEU A 380 -7.70 4.97 -3.72
N GLU A 381 -8.39 4.75 -4.82
CA GLU A 381 -7.76 4.55 -6.14
C GLU A 381 -7.85 5.84 -6.95
N LEU A 382 -6.74 6.23 -7.56
CA LEU A 382 -6.62 7.40 -8.41
C LEU A 382 -6.04 7.00 -9.76
N GLU A 383 -6.60 7.55 -10.82
CA GLU A 383 -5.98 7.57 -12.14
C GLU A 383 -5.58 9.00 -12.47
N ILE A 384 -4.32 9.20 -12.76
CA ILE A 384 -3.71 10.52 -13.00
C ILE A 384 -2.92 10.51 -14.30
N PRO A 385 -2.70 11.68 -14.93
CA PRO A 385 -1.71 11.81 -15.99
C PRO A 385 -0.34 11.34 -15.50
N GLY A 386 0.31 10.50 -16.28
CA GLY A 386 1.47 9.74 -15.85
C GLY A 386 2.69 10.62 -15.50
N PHE A 387 3.36 10.21 -14.45
CA PHE A 387 4.54 10.87 -13.92
C PHE A 387 5.48 9.85 -13.27
N THR A 388 6.66 9.62 -13.85
CA THR A 388 7.63 8.64 -13.34
C THR A 388 8.32 9.05 -12.05
N GLY A 389 8.15 10.28 -11.60
CA GLY A 389 8.69 10.76 -10.32
C GLY A 389 7.92 10.30 -9.09
N LEU A 390 6.80 9.61 -9.26
CA LEU A 390 5.96 9.09 -8.20
C LEU A 390 6.21 7.60 -8.02
N SER A 391 6.34 7.15 -6.79
CA SER A 391 6.64 5.77 -6.41
C SER A 391 5.89 5.36 -5.16
N VAL A 392 5.90 4.08 -4.86
CA VAL A 392 5.39 3.56 -3.57
C VAL A 392 6.13 4.16 -2.38
N GLY A 393 5.41 4.42 -1.30
CA GLY A 393 5.94 5.07 -0.10
C GLY A 393 6.03 6.60 -0.18
N ASP A 394 5.62 7.21 -1.30
CA ASP A 394 5.47 8.66 -1.41
C ASP A 394 4.16 9.13 -0.78
N ILE A 395 4.14 10.39 -0.33
CA ILE A 395 2.95 11.05 0.20
C ILE A 395 2.37 11.97 -0.86
N ILE A 396 1.08 11.86 -1.05
CA ILE A 396 0.30 12.77 -1.91
C ILE A 396 -0.77 13.48 -1.10
N VAL A 397 -1.22 14.63 -1.60
CA VAL A 397 -2.43 15.31 -1.11
C VAL A 397 -3.52 15.15 -2.14
N PHE A 398 -4.65 14.66 -1.71
CA PHE A 398 -5.86 14.54 -2.53
C PHE A 398 -6.91 15.52 -2.05
N ASN A 399 -7.44 16.33 -2.96
CA ASN A 399 -8.50 17.30 -2.68
C ASN A 399 -9.79 16.82 -3.33
N HIS A 400 -10.65 16.26 -2.50
CA HIS A 400 -11.99 15.86 -2.87
C HIS A 400 -12.93 17.06 -2.81
N PRO A 401 -13.72 17.36 -3.86
CA PRO A 401 -14.67 18.46 -3.81
C PRO A 401 -15.81 18.15 -2.84
N ASN A 402 -16.31 19.18 -2.18
CA ASN A 402 -17.56 19.08 -1.47
C ASN A 402 -18.71 19.21 -2.49
N TYR A 403 -19.64 18.26 -2.48
CA TYR A 403 -20.81 18.27 -3.37
C TYR A 403 -21.97 19.13 -2.81
N GLU A 404 -21.84 19.62 -1.60
CA GLU A 404 -22.80 20.58 -1.05
C GLU A 404 -22.57 21.98 -1.63
N PRO A 405 -23.63 22.73 -1.95
CA PRO A 405 -23.48 24.15 -2.29
C PRO A 405 -22.78 24.91 -1.16
N ALA A 406 -21.83 25.76 -1.51
CA ALA A 406 -21.13 26.60 -0.55
C ALA A 406 -22.09 27.43 0.26
N ASN A 407 -22.21 27.14 1.53
CA ASN A 407 -23.07 27.85 2.51
C ASN A 407 -22.20 28.72 3.42
N LYS A 408 -22.79 29.78 4.03
CA LYS A 408 -22.10 30.57 5.06
C LYS A 408 -21.65 29.75 6.26
N SER A 409 -22.29 28.62 6.53
CA SER A 409 -21.96 27.68 7.60
C SER A 409 -20.89 26.64 7.19
N ASN A 410 -20.63 26.46 5.91
CA ASN A 410 -19.62 25.54 5.39
C ASN A 410 -18.83 26.19 4.24
N PRO A 411 -17.87 27.06 4.55
CA PRO A 411 -17.11 27.81 3.54
C PRO A 411 -16.06 26.94 2.80
N SER A 412 -15.93 25.66 3.14
CA SER A 412 -14.93 24.78 2.55
C SER A 412 -15.45 24.17 1.26
N ASP A 413 -14.76 24.43 0.14
CA ASP A 413 -14.99 23.78 -1.15
C ASP A 413 -14.54 22.32 -1.17
N ARG A 414 -14.03 21.79 -0.05
CA ARG A 414 -13.43 20.46 0.06
C ARG A 414 -14.16 19.62 1.11
N ASP A 415 -14.32 18.34 0.80
CA ASP A 415 -14.74 17.36 1.78
C ASP A 415 -13.70 17.28 2.92
N ARG A 416 -14.16 17.35 4.16
CA ARG A 416 -13.33 17.44 5.37
C ARG A 416 -12.69 16.11 5.75
N PHE A 417 -13.28 15.00 5.36
CA PHE A 417 -12.87 13.67 5.76
C PHE A 417 -12.11 12.94 4.66
N MET A 418 -12.54 13.13 3.40
CA MET A 418 -11.92 12.49 2.24
C MET A 418 -10.67 13.22 1.77
N SER A 419 -10.66 14.55 1.83
CA SER A 419 -9.48 15.32 1.49
C SER A 419 -8.36 15.10 2.49
N GLY A 420 -7.12 15.35 2.06
CA GLY A 420 -5.95 15.31 2.93
C GLY A 420 -4.82 14.48 2.36
N ARG A 421 -3.96 14.04 3.23
CA ARG A 421 -2.73 13.31 2.91
C ARG A 421 -3.00 11.81 2.81
N TYR A 422 -2.36 11.20 1.81
CA TYR A 422 -2.43 9.76 1.58
C TYR A 422 -1.04 9.20 1.34
N LEU A 423 -0.79 8.00 1.81
CA LEU A 423 0.41 7.21 1.50
C LEU A 423 0.14 6.36 0.27
N VAL A 424 1.01 6.43 -0.72
CA VAL A 424 0.93 5.60 -1.92
C VAL A 424 1.36 4.17 -1.59
N SER A 425 0.43 3.22 -1.66
CA SER A 425 0.66 1.80 -1.36
C SER A 425 0.98 0.98 -2.59
N LYS A 426 0.37 1.31 -3.74
CA LYS A 426 0.67 0.66 -5.02
C LYS A 426 0.68 1.66 -6.15
N VAL A 427 1.51 1.38 -7.15
CA VAL A 427 1.62 2.17 -8.37
C VAL A 427 1.59 1.23 -9.57
N ARG A 428 0.79 1.59 -10.57
CA ARG A 428 0.86 1.04 -11.92
C ARG A 428 1.15 2.18 -12.87
N HIS A 429 2.30 2.13 -13.52
CA HIS A 429 2.62 3.00 -14.64
C HIS A 429 2.22 2.29 -15.94
N GLN A 430 1.35 2.91 -16.71
CA GLN A 430 0.90 2.41 -18.01
C GLN A 430 1.37 3.35 -19.10
N PHE A 431 2.24 2.86 -19.96
CA PHE A 431 2.79 3.59 -21.10
C PHE A 431 2.19 3.04 -22.39
N SER A 432 1.32 3.80 -23.05
CA SER A 432 0.75 3.46 -24.36
C SER A 432 1.60 4.09 -25.46
N THR A 433 2.22 3.26 -26.28
CA THR A 433 2.98 3.75 -27.46
C THR A 433 2.05 4.18 -28.58
N VAL A 434 0.85 3.60 -28.65
CA VAL A 434 -0.18 3.91 -29.67
C VAL A 434 -0.67 5.34 -29.50
N ASP A 435 -1.05 5.71 -28.27
CA ASP A 435 -1.57 7.05 -27.95
C ASP A 435 -0.47 8.02 -27.51
N SER A 436 0.77 7.53 -27.40
CA SER A 436 1.91 8.27 -26.87
C SER A 436 1.62 8.90 -25.50
N THR A 437 0.84 8.20 -24.67
CA THR A 437 0.40 8.69 -23.35
C THR A 437 0.86 7.77 -22.23
N HIS A 438 1.24 8.39 -21.13
CA HIS A 438 1.52 7.73 -19.87
C HIS A 438 0.39 8.05 -18.89
N SER A 439 -0.20 7.04 -18.32
CA SER A 439 -1.17 7.12 -17.24
C SER A 439 -0.62 6.39 -16.01
N THR A 440 -0.90 6.91 -14.83
CA THR A 440 -0.49 6.28 -13.56
C THR A 440 -1.72 6.00 -12.72
N MET A 441 -1.87 4.75 -12.32
CA MET A 441 -2.90 4.32 -11.39
C MET A 441 -2.26 4.11 -10.01
N LEU A 442 -2.86 4.71 -8.99
CA LEU A 442 -2.38 4.69 -7.62
C LEU A 442 -3.40 4.03 -6.71
N GLU A 443 -2.96 3.15 -5.83
CA GLU A 443 -3.69 2.80 -4.62
C GLU A 443 -3.09 3.57 -3.46
N CYS A 444 -3.91 4.36 -2.79
CA CYS A 444 -3.50 5.25 -1.71
C CYS A 444 -4.24 4.90 -0.43
N ILE A 445 -3.54 4.90 0.68
CA ILE A 445 -4.06 4.51 2.00
C ILE A 445 -3.92 5.64 3.02
N LYS A 446 -4.82 5.63 4.00
CA LYS A 446 -4.88 6.68 5.02
C LYS A 446 -5.47 6.13 6.32
N ASP A 447 -4.87 6.49 7.45
CA ASP A 447 -5.28 6.07 8.80
C ASP A 447 -5.95 7.20 9.61
N SER A 448 -5.78 8.45 9.20
CA SER A 448 -6.25 9.62 9.93
C SER A 448 -6.92 10.63 9.02
N VAL A 449 -7.76 11.47 9.57
CA VAL A 449 -8.50 12.53 8.86
C VAL A 449 -8.01 13.91 9.28
N MET A 450 -8.11 14.88 8.38
CA MET A 450 -7.67 16.25 8.62
C MET A 450 -8.45 16.92 9.76
N ASN A 451 -9.75 16.70 9.80
CA ASN A 451 -10.63 17.23 10.85
C ASN A 451 -11.09 16.09 11.76
N LYS A 452 -10.99 16.31 13.07
CA LYS A 452 -11.54 15.39 14.06
C LYS A 452 -13.05 15.20 13.78
N TYR A 453 -13.52 13.95 13.88
CA TYR A 453 -14.94 13.68 13.86
C TYR A 453 -15.61 14.43 15.02
N PRO A 454 -16.84 14.92 14.84
CA PRO A 454 -17.61 15.49 15.94
C PRO A 454 -17.62 14.51 17.12
N GLU A 455 -17.44 15.03 18.32
CA GLU A 455 -17.67 14.23 19.51
C GLU A 455 -19.16 13.85 19.55
N GLU A 456 -19.45 12.63 20.04
CA GLU A 456 -20.84 12.26 20.27
C GLU A 456 -21.48 13.34 21.12
N ALA A 457 -22.63 13.80 20.69
CA ALA A 457 -23.42 14.74 21.48
C ALA A 457 -23.97 14.02 22.72
N THR A 458 -23.12 13.87 23.72
CA THR A 458 -23.44 13.17 24.96
C THR A 458 -24.60 13.79 25.70
N ASP A 459 -24.94 15.06 25.42
CA ASP A 459 -25.94 15.80 26.19
C ASP A 459 -27.30 15.96 25.51
N THR A 460 -27.43 15.70 24.22
CA THR A 460 -28.71 15.82 23.52
C THR A 460 -29.59 14.58 23.59
N PHE A 461 -28.98 13.39 23.81
CA PHE A 461 -29.75 12.15 24.05
C PHE A 461 -30.10 11.94 25.54
N ASN A 462 -29.31 12.51 26.46
CA ASN A 462 -29.51 12.35 27.91
C ASN A 462 -30.00 13.64 28.63
N GLY A 463 -30.06 14.77 27.94
CA GLY A 463 -30.38 16.03 28.53
C GLY A 463 -31.60 16.70 27.94
N LYS A 464 -32.73 16.57 28.57
CA LYS A 464 -33.92 17.44 28.36
C LYS A 464 -34.54 17.37 27.00
N GLU A 465 -35.25 16.40 26.92
CA GLU A 465 -36.69 16.45 26.60
C GLU A 465 -37.11 15.01 26.56
N LYS A 466 -37.79 14.73 27.36
CA LYS A 466 -39.26 14.59 27.38
C LYS A 466 -39.94 15.37 26.26
N ASP A 467 -39.45 15.27 25.03
CA ASP A 467 -40.32 15.28 23.89
C ASP A 467 -40.86 13.83 23.76
N ASN A 468 -41.83 13.58 24.65
CA ASN A 468 -42.57 12.32 24.73
C ASN A 468 -43.29 11.97 23.42
N SER A 469 -43.17 12.76 22.36
CA SER A 469 -43.83 12.52 21.09
C SER A 469 -43.05 11.59 20.17
N LYS A 470 -41.70 11.65 20.16
CA LYS A 470 -40.88 10.81 19.26
C LYS A 470 -40.63 9.43 19.84
N ASP A 471 -40.41 9.35 21.16
CA ASP A 471 -40.23 8.04 21.81
C ASP A 471 -41.56 7.27 21.82
N ASN A 472 -42.69 7.97 21.95
CA ASN A 472 -44.01 7.36 21.79
C ASN A 472 -44.26 6.85 20.36
N ILE A 473 -43.79 7.57 19.31
CA ILE A 473 -43.95 7.13 17.92
C ILE A 473 -43.10 5.91 17.65
N ILE A 474 -41.87 5.84 18.14
CA ILE A 474 -40.98 4.67 17.98
C ILE A 474 -41.52 3.49 18.78
N GLN A 475 -42.00 3.71 19.99
CA GLN A 475 -42.58 2.65 20.81
C GLN A 475 -43.88 2.16 20.21
N GLU A 476 -44.73 3.03 19.71
CA GLU A 476 -45.97 2.68 19.01
C GLU A 476 -45.73 1.93 17.71
N GLN A 477 -44.65 2.26 16.96
CA GLN A 477 -44.21 1.48 15.78
C GLN A 477 -43.65 0.12 16.15
N LEU A 478 -42.92 0.00 17.24
CA LEU A 478 -42.43 -1.28 17.77
C LEU A 478 -43.60 -2.15 18.27
N ASP A 479 -44.51 -1.58 19.02
CA ASP A 479 -45.68 -2.28 19.54
C ASP A 479 -46.61 -2.75 18.41
N ASN A 480 -46.81 -1.94 17.37
CA ASN A 480 -47.55 -2.32 16.18
C ASN A 480 -46.86 -3.43 15.38
N ALA A 481 -45.53 -3.39 15.23
CA ALA A 481 -44.75 -4.47 14.58
C ALA A 481 -44.84 -5.78 15.38
N VAL A 482 -44.84 -5.73 16.71
CA VAL A 482 -45.05 -6.90 17.58
C VAL A 482 -46.46 -7.45 17.45
N ILE A 483 -47.48 -6.60 17.32
CA ILE A 483 -48.86 -7.01 17.14
C ILE A 483 -49.06 -7.66 15.77
N GLU A 484 -48.45 -7.14 14.70
CA GLU A 484 -48.52 -7.76 13.36
C GLU A 484 -47.86 -9.14 13.35
N THR A 485 -46.70 -9.31 13.99
CA THR A 485 -46.05 -10.62 14.09
C THR A 485 -46.82 -11.63 14.96
N ALA A 486 -47.53 -11.16 15.99
CA ALA A 486 -48.38 -12.01 16.85
C ALA A 486 -49.67 -12.42 16.17
N SER A 487 -50.15 -11.67 15.17
CA SER A 487 -51.40 -12.02 14.43
C SER A 487 -51.19 -13.10 13.36
N MET A 488 -49.99 -13.43 12.97
CA MET A 488 -49.67 -14.54 12.08
C MET A 488 -49.64 -15.84 12.85
N ARG A 489 -50.80 -16.38 13.18
CA ARG A 489 -50.90 -17.77 13.68
C ARG A 489 -50.55 -18.73 12.54
N PRO A 490 -49.68 -19.74 12.76
CA PRO A 490 -49.43 -20.75 11.75
C PRO A 490 -50.72 -21.56 11.46
N PRO A 491 -50.98 -21.95 10.21
CA PRO A 491 -52.17 -22.70 9.84
C PRO A 491 -52.20 -24.02 10.60
N LYS A 492 -53.37 -24.31 11.25
CA LYS A 492 -53.60 -25.58 11.92
C LYS A 492 -53.60 -26.71 10.88
N PHE A 493 -52.57 -27.55 10.91
CA PHE A 493 -52.59 -28.82 10.19
C PHE A 493 -53.70 -29.69 10.73
N ARG A 494 -54.76 -29.88 9.95
CA ARG A 494 -55.76 -30.93 10.19
C ARG A 494 -55.08 -32.26 9.90
N ARG A 495 -54.89 -33.07 10.94
CA ARG A 495 -54.67 -34.52 10.78
C ARG A 495 -55.93 -35.13 10.23
N GLY A 496 -55.93 -35.57 8.97
CA GLY A 496 -56.93 -36.47 8.40
C GLY A 496 -56.72 -37.86 8.96
N ARG A 497 -57.81 -38.49 9.22
CA ARG A 497 -57.92 -39.93 9.59
C ARG A 497 -57.49 -40.81 8.41
#